data_5eccfeb8f60cc1bbcb72030e908c36ad
#
_entry.id   5eccfeb8f60cc1bbcb72030e908c36ad
#
_cell.length_a   1.000
_cell.length_b   1.000
_cell.length_c   1.000
_cell.angle_alpha   90.00
_cell.angle_beta   90.00
_cell.angle_gamma   90.00
#
_symmetry.space_group_name_H-M   'P 1'
#
loop_
_entity.id
_entity.type
_entity.pdbx_description
1 polymer ?
#
loop_
_entity_poly.entity_id
_entity_poly.type
_entity_poly.pdbx_seq_one_letter_code
_entity_poly.pdbx_strand_id
1 'polypeptide(L)'
;MATPSSGTISLNEMHVEAGGSSGTTCSINDSDIRLIANKSSGATASWNDYYSRAADWSSTMTVGDNTISESNGYVTVVTRYRGYMTSTAINATAVPSGGIGSMNDYQDSDYLANAVIDVLAVYGDQSGSSSLFRLQIFNGTISNNDTAFKSVIVNGTTFNRTDASFGQNNGADRVYTIWSWNLSAAVPDASSDAYAPFGVSGASNTITFRRSR
;
A
#
# COMPACT_ATOMS: atom_id res chain seq x y z
N MET A 1 3.64 -8.22 -15.40
CA MET A 1 4.85 -8.41 -16.26
C MET A 1 5.37 -7.02 -16.54
N ALA A 2 6.67 -6.75 -16.39
CA ALA A 2 7.19 -5.42 -16.69
C ALA A 2 7.49 -5.27 -18.19
N THR A 3 7.47 -4.04 -18.71
CA THR A 3 7.95 -3.74 -20.06
C THR A 3 9.45 -4.07 -20.19
N PRO A 4 9.98 -4.30 -21.41
CA PRO A 4 11.40 -4.59 -21.62
C PRO A 4 12.32 -3.56 -20.97
N SER A 5 13.49 -4.00 -20.50
CA SER A 5 14.50 -3.11 -19.91
C SER A 5 15.38 -2.42 -20.96
N SER A 6 15.41 -2.95 -22.20
CA SER A 6 16.19 -2.42 -23.33
C SER A 6 15.71 -3.04 -24.63
N GLY A 7 16.16 -2.51 -25.75
CA GLY A 7 15.81 -3.01 -27.08
C GLY A 7 14.54 -2.35 -27.63
N THR A 8 13.76 -3.08 -28.42
CA THR A 8 12.50 -2.57 -28.97
C THR A 8 11.38 -2.73 -27.96
N ILE A 9 10.66 -1.66 -27.70
CA ILE A 9 9.40 -1.67 -26.94
C ILE A 9 8.25 -1.33 -27.89
N SER A 10 7.18 -2.08 -27.84
CA SER A 10 5.98 -1.85 -28.66
C SER A 10 4.84 -1.27 -27.84
N LEU A 11 3.93 -0.57 -28.52
CA LEU A 11 2.70 -0.08 -27.89
C LEU A 11 1.83 -1.23 -27.36
N ASN A 12 1.83 -2.39 -28.04
CA ASN A 12 1.12 -3.58 -27.59
C ASN A 12 1.67 -4.13 -26.25
N GLU A 13 3.00 -4.11 -26.05
CA GLU A 13 3.60 -4.54 -24.77
C GLU A 13 3.19 -3.60 -23.65
N MET A 14 3.20 -2.29 -23.88
CA MET A 14 2.71 -1.31 -22.90
C MET A 14 1.21 -1.52 -22.59
N HIS A 15 0.40 -1.77 -23.63
CA HIS A 15 -1.03 -2.00 -23.48
C HIS A 15 -1.33 -3.26 -22.67
N VAL A 16 -0.62 -4.35 -22.92
CA VAL A 16 -0.76 -5.59 -22.15
C VAL A 16 -0.31 -5.39 -20.71
N GLU A 17 0.78 -4.66 -20.46
CA GLU A 17 1.23 -4.32 -19.11
C GLU A 17 0.19 -3.47 -18.37
N ALA A 18 -0.44 -2.52 -19.06
CA ALA A 18 -1.54 -1.71 -18.52
C ALA A 18 -2.81 -2.53 -18.22
N GLY A 19 -2.86 -3.80 -18.59
CA GLY A 19 -3.99 -4.70 -18.38
C GLY A 19 -4.92 -4.87 -19.60
N GLY A 20 -4.53 -4.35 -20.74
CA GLY A 20 -5.24 -4.55 -22.00
C GLY A 20 -4.98 -5.94 -22.61
N SER A 21 -5.73 -6.28 -23.64
CA SER A 21 -5.58 -7.53 -24.38
C SER A 21 -4.64 -7.35 -25.55
N SER A 22 -3.73 -8.32 -25.76
CA SER A 22 -2.81 -8.31 -26.91
C SER A 22 -3.57 -8.21 -28.24
N GLY A 23 -3.08 -7.34 -29.13
CA GLY A 23 -3.64 -7.13 -30.45
C GLY A 23 -4.89 -6.25 -30.52
N THR A 24 -5.35 -5.67 -29.41
CA THR A 24 -6.41 -4.67 -29.43
C THR A 24 -5.87 -3.26 -29.69
N THR A 25 -6.73 -2.38 -30.18
CA THR A 25 -6.36 -0.98 -30.49
C THR A 25 -6.02 -0.23 -29.19
N CYS A 26 -4.91 0.47 -29.18
CA CYS A 26 -4.47 1.31 -28.07
C CYS A 26 -3.67 2.53 -28.57
N SER A 27 -3.51 3.51 -27.71
CA SER A 27 -2.76 4.73 -27.96
C SER A 27 -1.78 5.01 -26.84
N ILE A 28 -0.62 5.57 -27.13
CA ILE A 28 0.33 6.05 -26.11
C ILE A 28 -0.28 7.15 -25.21
N ASN A 29 -1.38 7.74 -25.65
CA ASN A 29 -2.12 8.74 -24.88
C ASN A 29 -3.21 8.13 -23.97
N ASP A 30 -3.46 6.83 -24.04
CA ASP A 30 -4.40 6.17 -23.15
C ASP A 30 -3.93 6.31 -21.70
N SER A 31 -4.87 6.62 -20.82
CA SER A 31 -4.56 6.99 -19.43
C SER A 31 -3.86 5.88 -18.66
N ASP A 32 -4.24 4.63 -18.88
CA ASP A 32 -3.67 3.45 -18.29
C ASP A 32 -2.22 3.19 -18.76
N ILE A 33 -1.95 3.37 -20.07
CA ILE A 33 -0.59 3.27 -20.63
C ILE A 33 0.30 4.38 -20.04
N ARG A 34 -0.20 5.61 -19.94
CA ARG A 34 0.56 6.73 -19.37
C ARG A 34 0.87 6.51 -17.89
N LEU A 35 -0.03 5.86 -17.15
CA LEU A 35 0.17 5.54 -15.73
C LEU A 35 1.33 4.57 -15.50
N ILE A 36 1.64 3.64 -16.43
CA ILE A 36 2.82 2.76 -16.32
C ILE A 36 4.10 3.60 -16.22
N ALA A 37 4.20 4.68 -17.01
CA ALA A 37 5.36 5.58 -17.02
C ALA A 37 5.25 6.70 -15.95
N ASN A 38 4.27 6.62 -15.06
CA ASN A 38 4.00 7.66 -14.05
C ASN A 38 3.78 9.06 -14.68
N LYS A 39 3.08 9.12 -15.81
CA LYS A 39 2.79 10.37 -16.53
C LYS A 39 1.32 10.74 -16.41
N SER A 40 1.05 11.97 -15.98
CA SER A 40 -0.30 12.52 -15.97
C SER A 40 -0.79 12.83 -17.39
N SER A 41 -2.10 13.01 -17.55
CA SER A 41 -2.70 13.45 -18.80
C SER A 41 -2.07 14.77 -19.27
N GLY A 42 -1.73 14.85 -20.56
CA GLY A 42 -1.10 16.04 -21.16
C GLY A 42 0.40 16.21 -20.90
N ALA A 43 1.02 15.44 -20.00
CA ALA A 43 2.46 15.50 -19.81
C ALA A 43 3.20 14.90 -21.02
N THR A 44 4.37 15.43 -21.36
CA THR A 44 5.24 14.85 -22.38
C THR A 44 5.73 13.48 -21.94
N ALA A 45 5.62 12.49 -22.80
CA ALA A 45 6.15 11.15 -22.61
C ALA A 45 7.01 10.75 -23.83
N SER A 46 8.12 10.11 -23.55
CA SER A 46 9.01 9.51 -24.54
C SER A 46 8.99 7.98 -24.40
N TRP A 47 9.43 7.25 -25.41
CA TRP A 47 9.57 5.79 -25.34
C TRP A 47 10.47 5.36 -24.19
N ASN A 48 11.50 6.15 -23.84
CA ASN A 48 12.40 5.86 -22.75
C ASN A 48 11.72 5.85 -21.37
N ASP A 49 10.61 6.56 -21.23
CA ASP A 49 9.84 6.58 -19.98
C ASP A 49 9.16 5.23 -19.66
N TYR A 50 9.04 4.35 -20.67
CA TYR A 50 8.33 3.08 -20.56
C TYR A 50 9.23 1.86 -20.37
N TYR A 51 10.56 1.99 -20.48
CA TYR A 51 11.45 0.86 -20.23
C TYR A 51 11.45 0.46 -18.75
N SER A 52 11.49 -0.85 -18.52
CA SER A 52 11.48 -1.45 -17.17
C SER A 52 10.32 -1.01 -16.29
N ARG A 53 9.20 -0.61 -16.89
CA ARG A 53 8.02 -0.16 -16.14
C ARG A 53 7.02 -1.30 -15.95
N ALA A 54 6.38 -1.28 -14.79
CA ALA A 54 5.30 -2.18 -14.44
C ALA A 54 4.08 -1.38 -13.94
N ALA A 55 2.90 -1.87 -14.29
CA ALA A 55 1.66 -1.36 -13.73
C ALA A 55 1.48 -1.77 -12.26
N ASP A 56 2.18 -2.81 -11.85
CA ASP A 56 2.14 -3.36 -10.50
C ASP A 56 3.54 -3.35 -9.87
N TRP A 57 3.64 -2.87 -8.64
CA TRP A 57 4.79 -3.09 -7.77
C TRP A 57 4.40 -4.06 -6.66
N SER A 58 5.20 -5.08 -6.44
CA SER A 58 4.91 -6.11 -5.43
C SER A 58 6.05 -6.27 -4.44
N SER A 59 5.69 -6.49 -3.20
CA SER A 59 6.59 -6.79 -2.09
C SER A 59 6.05 -7.98 -1.28
N THR A 60 6.93 -8.60 -0.50
CA THR A 60 6.56 -9.66 0.44
C THR A 60 6.63 -9.12 1.86
N MET A 61 5.57 -9.36 2.62
CA MET A 61 5.45 -8.98 4.02
C MET A 61 5.31 -10.24 4.90
N THR A 62 6.05 -10.30 6.00
CA THR A 62 5.78 -11.23 7.09
C THR A 62 4.91 -10.53 8.12
N VAL A 63 3.77 -11.09 8.41
CA VAL A 63 2.77 -10.52 9.32
C VAL A 63 3.27 -10.58 10.75
N GLY A 64 3.27 -9.44 11.43
CA GLY A 64 3.43 -9.34 12.87
C GLY A 64 2.11 -9.09 13.58
N ASP A 65 2.13 -9.21 14.90
CA ASP A 65 0.99 -8.99 15.78
C ASP A 65 1.42 -8.25 17.05
N ASN A 66 0.60 -7.33 17.51
CA ASN A 66 0.83 -6.65 18.79
C ASN A 66 -0.49 -6.18 19.38
N THR A 67 -0.51 -6.10 20.70
CA THR A 67 -1.65 -5.59 21.48
C THR A 67 -1.18 -4.50 22.41
N ILE A 68 -1.86 -3.37 22.38
CA ILE A 68 -1.57 -2.22 23.21
C ILE A 68 -2.75 -1.99 24.14
N SER A 69 -2.46 -1.86 25.41
CA SER A 69 -3.46 -1.53 26.44
C SER A 69 -3.16 -0.15 27.01
N GLU A 70 -4.07 0.79 26.79
CA GLU A 70 -4.00 2.13 27.37
C GLU A 70 -5.09 2.28 28.44
N SER A 71 -4.72 2.76 29.62
CA SER A 71 -5.67 3.01 30.70
C SER A 71 -5.54 4.44 31.20
N ASN A 72 -6.66 5.14 31.32
CA ASN A 72 -6.74 6.46 31.95
C ASN A 72 -7.23 6.39 33.40
N GLY A 73 -7.24 5.21 34.00
CA GLY A 73 -7.73 4.96 35.37
C GLY A 73 -9.23 4.67 35.45
N TYR A 74 -10.00 4.91 34.40
CA TYR A 74 -11.44 4.65 34.33
C TYR A 74 -11.80 3.60 33.27
N VAL A 75 -11.13 3.64 32.13
CA VAL A 75 -11.34 2.73 31.02
C VAL A 75 -9.98 2.25 30.52
N THR A 76 -9.88 0.95 30.26
CA THR A 76 -8.75 0.36 29.53
C THR A 76 -9.21 0.09 28.11
N VAL A 77 -8.54 0.74 27.15
CA VAL A 77 -8.72 0.49 25.73
C VAL A 77 -7.61 -0.45 25.27
N VAL A 78 -7.98 -1.55 24.66
CA VAL A 78 -7.04 -2.53 24.12
C VAL A 78 -7.11 -2.47 22.61
N THR A 79 -6.08 -1.92 21.99
CA THR A 79 -5.95 -1.85 20.53
C THR A 79 -5.02 -2.95 20.04
N ARG A 80 -5.47 -3.70 19.05
CA ARG A 80 -4.71 -4.76 18.40
C ARG A 80 -4.25 -4.31 17.04
N TYR A 81 -3.02 -4.69 16.70
CA TYR A 81 -2.39 -4.42 15.41
C TYR A 81 -1.97 -5.73 14.79
N ARG A 82 -2.22 -5.89 13.49
CA ARG A 82 -1.74 -7.02 12.72
C ARG A 82 -1.28 -6.57 11.33
N GLY A 83 -0.06 -6.93 10.96
CA GLY A 83 0.55 -6.57 9.69
C GLY A 83 2.02 -6.16 9.85
N TYR A 84 2.37 -5.02 9.28
CA TYR A 84 3.70 -4.42 9.32
C TYR A 84 3.64 -2.99 9.88
N MET A 85 4.52 -2.68 10.82
CA MET A 85 4.75 -1.32 11.32
C MET A 85 6.21 -1.15 11.68
N THR A 86 6.80 -0.02 11.29
CA THR A 86 8.15 0.34 11.75
C THR A 86 8.13 0.74 13.23
N SER A 87 9.29 0.65 13.90
CA SER A 87 9.44 1.12 15.28
C SER A 87 9.24 2.63 15.44
N THR A 88 9.29 3.36 14.33
CA THR A 88 9.13 4.82 14.27
C THR A 88 7.78 5.26 13.74
N ALA A 89 6.86 4.32 13.49
CA ALA A 89 5.52 4.63 12.99
C ALA A 89 4.82 5.69 13.85
N ILE A 90 4.21 6.66 13.16
CA ILE A 90 3.57 7.79 13.84
C ILE A 90 2.21 7.37 14.40
N ASN A 91 1.86 7.93 15.57
CA ASN A 91 0.60 7.70 16.29
C ASN A 91 0.37 6.26 16.75
N ALA A 92 1.42 5.48 16.81
CA ALA A 92 1.39 4.23 17.55
C ALA A 92 2.02 4.51 18.91
N THR A 93 1.24 4.93 19.88
CA THR A 93 1.67 5.27 21.24
C THR A 93 2.39 4.11 21.93
N ALA A 94 2.43 2.95 21.31
CA ALA A 94 3.10 1.78 21.81
C ALA A 94 3.51 0.80 20.71
N VAL A 95 4.17 1.28 19.66
CA VAL A 95 4.89 0.36 18.75
C VAL A 95 6.01 -0.28 19.54
N PRO A 96 6.17 -1.61 19.52
CA PRO A 96 7.31 -2.27 20.13
C PRO A 96 8.62 -1.67 19.61
N SER A 97 9.68 -1.66 20.43
CA SER A 97 10.98 -1.08 20.07
C SER A 97 11.58 -1.67 18.76
N GLY A 98 11.13 -2.86 18.33
CA GLY A 98 11.51 -3.50 17.06
C GLY A 98 10.49 -3.37 15.93
N GLY A 99 9.38 -2.66 16.15
CA GLY A 99 8.28 -2.65 15.19
C GLY A 99 7.42 -3.93 15.24
N ILE A 100 6.58 -4.14 14.23
CA ILE A 100 5.72 -5.31 14.07
C ILE A 100 5.90 -5.88 12.68
N GLY A 101 6.12 -7.19 12.55
CA GLY A 101 6.32 -7.85 11.26
C GLY A 101 7.57 -7.39 10.53
N SER A 102 7.65 -7.73 9.25
CA SER A 102 8.73 -7.26 8.37
C SER A 102 8.22 -7.14 6.93
N MET A 103 8.85 -6.30 6.14
CA MET A 103 8.56 -6.11 4.73
C MET A 103 9.88 -6.07 3.95
N ASN A 104 10.00 -6.84 2.87
CA ASN A 104 11.26 -6.94 2.12
C ASN A 104 11.56 -5.63 1.37
N ASP A 105 10.58 -5.17 0.57
CA ASP A 105 10.67 -3.94 -0.18
C ASP A 105 9.59 -2.98 0.33
N TYR A 106 9.97 -2.07 1.20
CA TYR A 106 9.08 -1.06 1.79
C TYR A 106 9.23 0.32 1.13
N GLN A 107 10.00 0.39 0.06
CA GLN A 107 10.26 1.62 -0.69
C GLN A 107 10.34 1.31 -2.18
N ASP A 108 9.69 2.16 -2.98
CA ASP A 108 9.81 2.14 -4.44
C ASP A 108 9.78 3.58 -4.96
N SER A 109 10.79 3.96 -5.75
CA SER A 109 10.95 5.33 -6.25
C SER A 109 9.86 5.74 -7.22
N ASP A 110 9.32 4.78 -7.99
CA ASP A 110 8.29 5.06 -8.99
C ASP A 110 6.89 5.20 -8.37
N TYR A 111 6.61 4.45 -7.30
CA TYR A 111 5.32 4.44 -6.61
C TYR A 111 5.26 5.43 -5.45
N LEU A 112 6.31 5.48 -4.65
CA LEU A 112 6.32 6.17 -3.37
C LEU A 112 7.20 7.42 -3.37
N ALA A 113 7.76 7.83 -4.52
CA ALA A 113 8.60 9.04 -4.66
C ALA A 113 9.67 9.14 -3.55
N ASN A 114 10.37 8.04 -3.25
CA ASN A 114 11.35 7.87 -2.18
C ASN A 114 10.77 7.91 -0.74
N ALA A 115 9.47 7.99 -0.57
CA ALA A 115 8.84 7.72 0.72
C ALA A 115 8.93 6.22 1.06
N VAL A 116 8.80 5.89 2.33
CA VAL A 116 8.83 4.50 2.81
C VAL A 116 7.47 4.12 3.38
N ILE A 117 7.08 2.86 3.23
CA ILE A 117 5.93 2.32 3.93
C ILE A 117 6.30 2.19 5.40
N ASP A 118 5.58 2.90 6.23
CA ASP A 118 5.77 2.97 7.67
C ASP A 118 4.75 2.10 8.41
N VAL A 119 3.53 2.01 7.88
CA VAL A 119 2.46 1.15 8.36
C VAL A 119 1.74 0.49 7.20
N LEU A 120 1.59 -0.81 7.26
CA LEU A 120 0.68 -1.61 6.44
C LEU A 120 0.04 -2.65 7.35
N ALA A 121 -0.96 -2.22 8.11
CA ALA A 121 -1.54 -3.02 9.18
C ALA A 121 -3.03 -2.79 9.31
N VAL A 122 -3.70 -3.80 9.86
CA VAL A 122 -5.05 -3.67 10.42
C VAL A 122 -4.93 -3.37 11.90
N TYR A 123 -5.76 -2.48 12.40
CA TYR A 123 -5.89 -2.23 13.83
C TYR A 123 -7.33 -1.94 14.22
N GLY A 124 -7.67 -2.27 15.45
CA GLY A 124 -8.99 -2.03 16.02
C GLY A 124 -9.02 -2.24 17.52
N ASP A 125 -10.07 -1.73 18.14
CA ASP A 125 -10.36 -1.97 19.54
C ASP A 125 -10.80 -3.43 19.73
N GLN A 126 -10.29 -4.10 20.74
CA GLN A 126 -10.65 -5.48 21.09
C GLN A 126 -12.15 -5.66 21.35
N SER A 127 -12.81 -4.65 21.89
CA SER A 127 -14.26 -4.65 22.15
C SER A 127 -15.09 -4.23 20.94
N GLY A 128 -14.45 -3.75 19.87
CA GLY A 128 -15.10 -3.22 18.69
C GLY A 128 -15.56 -4.32 17.72
N SER A 129 -16.56 -3.98 16.91
CA SER A 129 -17.06 -4.85 15.82
C SER A 129 -16.42 -4.52 14.47
N SER A 130 -15.50 -3.56 14.43
CA SER A 130 -14.86 -3.07 13.20
C SER A 130 -13.38 -2.80 13.44
N SER A 131 -12.64 -2.71 12.35
CA SER A 131 -11.24 -2.35 12.37
C SER A 131 -10.91 -1.44 11.18
N LEU A 132 -9.71 -0.88 11.18
CA LEU A 132 -9.17 -0.07 10.10
C LEU A 132 -7.97 -0.77 9.49
N PHE A 133 -7.98 -0.96 8.19
CA PHE A 133 -6.77 -1.24 7.42
C PHE A 133 -6.11 0.09 7.08
N ARG A 134 -4.85 0.27 7.45
CA ARG A 134 -4.08 1.48 7.20
C ARG A 134 -2.86 1.17 6.34
N LEU A 135 -2.69 1.98 5.29
CA LEU A 135 -1.42 2.23 4.62
C LEU A 135 -0.95 3.62 5.03
N GLN A 136 0.23 3.70 5.62
CA GLN A 136 0.91 4.96 5.92
C GLN A 136 2.28 4.94 5.30
N ILE A 137 2.62 6.05 4.62
CA ILE A 137 3.95 6.30 4.10
C ILE A 137 4.58 7.46 4.84
N PHE A 138 5.90 7.42 5.01
CA PHE A 138 6.72 8.39 5.72
C PHE A 138 7.79 8.98 4.81
N ASN A 139 8.24 10.20 5.12
CA ASN A 139 9.20 11.00 4.33
C ASN A 139 8.70 11.40 2.93
N GLY A 140 7.39 11.49 2.74
CA GLY A 140 6.84 11.98 1.47
C GLY A 140 5.37 12.34 1.57
N THR A 141 4.97 13.32 0.76
CA THR A 141 3.57 13.58 0.48
C THR A 141 3.25 13.04 -0.90
N ILE A 142 2.31 12.13 -0.97
CA ILE A 142 1.84 11.54 -2.22
C ILE A 142 0.42 12.01 -2.45
N SER A 143 0.17 12.55 -3.63
CA SER A 143 -1.18 12.97 -4.02
C SER A 143 -2.15 11.79 -4.04
N ASN A 144 -3.39 12.05 -3.62
CA ASN A 144 -4.45 11.05 -3.66
C ASN A 144 -5.01 10.86 -5.07
N ASN A 145 -4.21 10.30 -5.95
CA ASN A 145 -4.55 10.05 -7.36
C ASN A 145 -3.97 8.74 -7.88
N ASP A 146 -4.34 8.34 -9.08
CA ASP A 146 -3.93 7.06 -9.69
C ASP A 146 -2.44 7.00 -10.05
N THR A 147 -1.71 8.13 -10.05
CA THR A 147 -0.24 8.10 -10.23
C THR A 147 0.48 7.57 -9.00
N ALA A 148 -0.11 7.69 -7.81
CA ALA A 148 0.40 7.02 -6.61
C ALA A 148 0.11 5.52 -6.69
N PHE A 149 -1.15 5.16 -6.61
CA PHE A 149 -1.67 3.82 -6.84
C PHE A 149 -3.19 3.90 -7.04
N LYS A 150 -3.76 2.93 -7.71
CA LYS A 150 -5.20 2.75 -7.89
C LYS A 150 -5.76 1.83 -6.82
N SER A 151 -5.03 0.78 -6.52
CA SER A 151 -5.40 -0.18 -5.46
C SER A 151 -4.18 -0.81 -4.81
N VAL A 152 -4.37 -1.25 -3.56
CA VAL A 152 -3.45 -2.14 -2.84
C VAL A 152 -4.12 -3.50 -2.73
N ILE A 153 -3.40 -4.55 -3.09
CA ILE A 153 -3.86 -5.93 -2.99
C ILE A 153 -3.04 -6.62 -1.92
N VAL A 154 -3.72 -7.17 -0.93
CA VAL A 154 -3.11 -7.92 0.17
C VAL A 154 -3.67 -9.32 0.14
N ASN A 155 -2.84 -10.32 -0.13
CA ASN A 155 -3.23 -11.72 -0.18
C ASN A 155 -4.51 -11.97 -1.03
N GLY A 156 -4.58 -11.33 -2.20
CA GLY A 156 -5.72 -11.41 -3.13
C GLY A 156 -6.90 -10.50 -2.81
N THR A 157 -6.96 -9.88 -1.63
CA THR A 157 -8.00 -8.90 -1.28
C THR A 157 -7.61 -7.52 -1.81
N THR A 158 -8.49 -6.92 -2.61
CA THR A 158 -8.25 -5.60 -3.23
C THR A 158 -8.85 -4.48 -2.40
N PHE A 159 -8.05 -3.46 -2.12
CA PHE A 159 -8.43 -2.21 -1.47
C PHE A 159 -8.25 -1.07 -2.46
N ASN A 160 -9.37 -0.53 -2.96
CA ASN A 160 -9.31 0.59 -3.89
C ASN A 160 -8.99 1.88 -3.14
N ARG A 161 -8.12 2.68 -3.70
CA ARG A 161 -7.74 3.97 -3.09
C ARG A 161 -8.94 4.91 -2.91
N THR A 162 -9.90 4.89 -3.84
CA THR A 162 -11.11 5.71 -3.79
C THR A 162 -12.04 5.38 -2.63
N ASP A 163 -11.94 4.19 -2.06
CA ASP A 163 -12.75 3.74 -0.94
C ASP A 163 -12.12 4.08 0.42
N ALA A 164 -10.89 4.61 0.39
CA ALA A 164 -10.14 4.99 1.59
C ALA A 164 -10.48 6.40 2.07
N SER A 165 -10.47 6.59 3.38
CA SER A 165 -10.26 7.90 3.97
C SER A 165 -8.81 8.32 3.76
N PHE A 166 -8.58 9.58 3.38
CA PHE A 166 -7.27 10.12 3.04
C PHE A 166 -6.86 11.22 4.00
N GLY A 167 -5.60 11.22 4.42
CA GLY A 167 -5.01 12.26 5.25
C GLY A 167 -3.54 12.48 4.94
N GLN A 168 -3.09 13.72 5.12
CA GLN A 168 -1.68 14.10 5.01
C GLN A 168 -1.28 14.97 6.19
N ASN A 169 -0.02 14.87 6.61
CA ASN A 169 0.61 15.79 7.53
C ASN A 169 1.94 16.26 6.95
N ASN A 170 2.06 17.58 6.83
CA ASN A 170 3.27 18.29 6.36
C ASN A 170 3.93 19.06 7.50
N GLY A 171 3.76 18.61 8.75
CA GLY A 171 4.34 19.25 9.92
C GLY A 171 5.88 19.25 9.89
N ALA A 172 6.48 20.21 10.62
CA ALA A 172 7.94 20.36 10.67
C ALA A 172 8.67 19.10 11.19
N ASP A 173 8.01 18.34 12.06
CA ASP A 173 8.63 17.17 12.70
C ASP A 173 8.50 15.89 11.87
N ARG A 174 7.44 15.77 11.06
CA ARG A 174 7.19 14.57 10.24
C ARG A 174 6.26 14.84 9.07
N VAL A 175 6.63 14.29 7.90
CA VAL A 175 5.83 14.29 6.69
C VAL A 175 5.31 12.88 6.46
N TYR A 176 3.99 12.71 6.36
CA TYR A 176 3.38 11.41 6.07
C TYR A 176 2.08 11.54 5.30
N THR A 177 1.72 10.46 4.60
CA THR A 177 0.43 10.30 3.92
C THR A 177 -0.23 9.01 4.38
N ILE A 178 -1.54 9.05 4.62
CA ILE A 178 -2.32 7.93 5.16
C ILE A 178 -3.52 7.66 4.26
N TRP A 179 -3.77 6.38 3.99
CA TRP A 179 -5.04 5.84 3.50
C TRP A 179 -5.57 4.84 4.52
N SER A 180 -6.87 4.91 4.82
CA SER A 180 -7.51 4.02 5.78
C SER A 180 -8.83 3.50 5.22
N TRP A 181 -9.02 2.18 5.27
CA TRP A 181 -10.24 1.48 4.86
C TRP A 181 -10.92 0.88 6.07
N ASN A 182 -12.24 1.08 6.18
CA ASN A 182 -13.04 0.45 7.21
C ASN A 182 -13.24 -1.04 6.88
N LEU A 183 -13.02 -1.90 7.87
CA LEU A 183 -13.31 -3.32 7.81
C LEU A 183 -14.45 -3.64 8.76
N SER A 184 -15.34 -4.55 8.37
CA SER A 184 -16.55 -4.92 9.11
C SER A 184 -16.31 -5.99 10.19
N ALA A 185 -15.04 -6.31 10.48
CA ALA A 185 -14.68 -7.32 11.47
C ALA A 185 -13.66 -6.75 12.48
N ALA A 186 -13.76 -7.17 13.74
CA ALA A 186 -12.75 -6.87 14.75
C ALA A 186 -11.44 -7.64 14.49
N VAL A 187 -10.31 -7.09 14.93
CA VAL A 187 -9.04 -7.83 14.94
C VAL A 187 -9.14 -8.93 15.98
N PRO A 188 -8.89 -10.22 15.64
CA PRO A 188 -9.07 -11.32 16.56
C PRO A 188 -8.09 -11.27 17.75
N ASP A 189 -8.49 -11.92 18.84
CA ASP A 189 -7.77 -11.88 20.11
C ASP A 189 -6.46 -12.66 20.11
N ALA A 190 -6.42 -13.77 19.42
CA ALA A 190 -5.22 -14.60 19.34
C ALA A 190 -4.42 -14.35 18.07
N SER A 191 -3.10 -14.33 18.19
CA SER A 191 -2.18 -14.22 17.05
C SER A 191 -2.28 -15.41 16.09
N SER A 192 -2.75 -16.55 16.59
CA SER A 192 -3.03 -17.77 15.82
C SER A 192 -4.31 -17.70 15.00
N ASP A 193 -5.21 -16.78 15.30
CA ASP A 193 -6.47 -16.67 14.58
C ASP A 193 -6.25 -15.95 13.25
N ALA A 194 -6.79 -16.53 12.18
CA ALA A 194 -6.72 -15.91 10.86
C ALA A 194 -7.56 -14.64 10.81
N TYR A 195 -6.99 -13.58 10.24
CA TYR A 195 -7.69 -12.33 10.01
C TYR A 195 -7.42 -11.80 8.60
N ALA A 196 -8.48 -11.70 7.83
CA ALA A 196 -8.38 -11.13 6.49
C ALA A 196 -8.05 -9.63 6.56
N PRO A 197 -7.16 -9.12 5.71
CA PRO A 197 -6.50 -9.84 4.61
C PRO A 197 -5.18 -10.54 4.99
N PHE A 198 -4.67 -10.36 6.22
CA PHE A 198 -3.31 -10.74 6.58
C PHE A 198 -3.12 -12.19 7.04
N GLY A 199 -4.19 -12.87 7.45
CA GLY A 199 -4.08 -14.24 8.01
C GLY A 199 -3.55 -14.23 9.44
N VAL A 200 -2.75 -15.23 9.81
CA VAL A 200 -2.15 -15.38 11.14
C VAL A 200 -0.84 -14.61 11.27
N SER A 201 -0.42 -14.36 12.50
CA SER A 201 0.94 -13.83 12.76
C SER A 201 1.99 -14.84 12.27
N GLY A 202 3.05 -14.33 11.65
CA GLY A 202 4.08 -15.13 10.98
C GLY A 202 3.76 -15.51 9.54
N ALA A 203 2.54 -15.30 9.05
CA ALA A 203 2.19 -15.57 7.65
C ALA A 203 2.99 -14.67 6.71
N SER A 204 3.36 -15.23 5.55
CA SER A 204 3.98 -14.47 4.45
C SER A 204 2.91 -14.08 3.44
N ASN A 205 2.78 -12.79 3.17
CA ASN A 205 1.80 -12.23 2.25
C ASN A 205 2.48 -11.48 1.11
N THR A 206 1.90 -11.61 -0.09
CA THR A 206 2.24 -10.72 -1.21
C THR A 206 1.38 -9.48 -1.13
N ILE A 207 2.04 -8.33 -1.19
CA ILE A 207 1.43 -7.01 -1.27
C ILE A 207 1.68 -6.48 -2.66
N THR A 208 0.64 -6.06 -3.36
CA THR A 208 0.77 -5.49 -4.71
C THR A 208 0.13 -4.12 -4.77
N PHE A 209 0.90 -3.13 -5.15
CA PHE A 209 0.42 -1.79 -5.49
C PHE A 209 0.18 -1.74 -6.99
N ARG A 210 -1.00 -1.27 -7.39
CA ARG A 210 -1.43 -1.23 -8.79
C ARG A 210 -1.81 0.18 -9.21
N ARG A 211 -1.30 0.64 -10.35
CA ARG A 211 -1.64 1.96 -10.94
C ARG A 211 -2.72 1.88 -12.01
N SER A 212 -2.71 0.85 -12.83
CA SER A 212 -3.65 0.63 -13.92
C SER A 212 -4.48 -0.62 -13.74
N ARG A 213 -5.45 -0.89 -14.62
CA ARG A 213 -6.44 -1.98 -14.71
C ARG A 213 -7.75 -1.67 -14.02
#